data_9da5fdfa08ea466d9eba9139ef982fc4
#
_entry.id   9da5fdfa08ea466d9eba9139ef982fc4
#
_cell.length_a   1.000
_cell.length_b   1.000
_cell.length_c   1.000
_cell.angle_alpha   90.00
_cell.angle_beta   90.00
_cell.angle_gamma   90.00
#
_symmetry.space_group_name_H-M   'P 1'
#
loop_
_entity.id
_entity.type
_entity.pdbx_description
1 polymer ?
#
loop_
_entity_poly.entity_id
_entity_poly.type
_entity_poly.pdbx_seq_one_letter_code
_entity_poly.pdbx_strand_id
1 'polypeptide(L)'
;MSFLHPEILQLAPNYRHLEAFVRSLPERFDRGEGRVIHKSRNELRVISHEGQAYVVKSYRRPIAVNRIVYGFLRASKAKRAYDNANLLLNLGIGTPEPVAYLNIRSAAGLLFDRSFFVS
;
A
#
# COMPACT_ATOMS: atom_id res chain seq x y z
N MET A 1 8.69 17.82 9.43
CA MET A 1 7.41 18.33 9.94
C MET A 1 6.47 17.20 10.20
N SER A 2 6.45 16.75 11.42
CA SER A 2 5.72 15.53 11.75
C SER A 2 4.20 15.70 11.60
N PHE A 3 3.64 16.85 11.94
CA PHE A 3 2.20 17.06 11.82
C PHE A 3 1.75 17.15 10.36
N LEU A 4 2.69 17.35 9.44
CA LEU A 4 2.42 17.30 8.01
C LEU A 4 2.79 15.95 7.42
N HIS A 5 3.11 14.99 8.26
CA HIS A 5 3.55 13.69 7.78
C HIS A 5 2.40 13.02 7.03
N PRO A 6 2.55 12.83 5.72
CA PRO A 6 1.43 12.40 4.90
C PRO A 6 1.23 10.88 4.87
N GLU A 7 1.98 10.15 5.67
CA GLU A 7 1.98 8.70 5.59
C GLU A 7 1.18 8.06 6.70
N ILE A 8 0.39 7.05 6.34
CA ILE A 8 -0.26 6.14 7.28
C ILE A 8 0.26 4.75 6.95
N LEU A 9 0.93 4.13 7.91
CA LEU A 9 1.56 2.83 7.72
C LEU A 9 1.02 1.84 8.72
N GLN A 10 0.66 0.65 8.24
CA GLN A 10 0.30 -0.48 9.07
C GLN A 10 1.12 -1.68 8.64
N LEU A 11 1.80 -2.29 9.61
CA LEU A 11 2.55 -3.53 9.40
C LEU A 11 1.89 -4.66 10.17
N ALA A 12 1.81 -5.84 9.56
CA ALA A 12 1.38 -7.03 10.28
C ALA A 12 2.39 -7.33 11.39
N PRO A 13 1.96 -7.91 12.52
CA PRO A 13 2.84 -8.08 13.68
C PRO A 13 4.16 -8.78 13.38
N ASN A 14 4.15 -9.77 12.50
CA ASN A 14 5.36 -10.53 12.17
C ASN A 14 6.28 -9.81 11.17
N TYR A 15 5.88 -8.64 10.69
CA TYR A 15 6.59 -7.92 9.64
C TYR A 15 7.02 -6.51 10.05
N ARG A 16 7.08 -6.25 11.33
CA ARG A 16 7.47 -4.91 11.83
C ARG A 16 8.88 -4.53 11.43
N HIS A 17 9.74 -5.50 11.22
CA HIS A 17 11.11 -5.25 10.77
C HIS A 17 11.17 -4.71 9.34
N LEU A 18 10.07 -4.73 8.60
CA LEU A 18 10.03 -4.25 7.23
C LEU A 18 9.60 -2.78 7.11
N GLU A 19 9.51 -2.06 8.21
CA GLU A 19 9.04 -0.67 8.16
C GLU A 19 9.82 0.19 7.17
N ALA A 20 11.13 0.16 7.22
CA ALA A 20 11.95 0.97 6.33
C ALA A 20 11.76 0.58 4.86
N PHE A 21 11.63 -0.73 4.60
CA PHE A 21 11.37 -1.22 3.26
C PHE A 21 10.03 -0.70 2.74
N VAL A 22 8.96 -0.83 3.53
CA VAL A 22 7.62 -0.39 3.12
C VAL A 22 7.60 1.12 2.90
N ARG A 23 8.23 1.90 3.77
CA ARG A 23 8.30 3.35 3.60
C ARG A 23 9.08 3.77 2.36
N SER A 24 9.96 2.91 1.87
CA SER A 24 10.75 3.20 0.66
C SER A 24 10.02 2.88 -0.64
N LEU A 25 8.83 2.26 -0.58
CA LEU A 25 8.13 1.80 -1.77
C LEU A 25 7.82 2.90 -2.79
N PRO A 26 7.36 4.10 -2.40
CA PRO A 26 7.11 5.13 -3.39
C PRO A 26 8.36 5.45 -4.21
N GLU A 27 9.49 5.60 -3.55
CA GLU A 27 10.76 5.89 -4.22
C GLU A 27 11.21 4.73 -5.09
N ARG A 28 11.06 3.50 -4.61
CA ARG A 28 11.42 2.32 -5.39
C ARG A 28 10.58 2.20 -6.66
N PHE A 29 9.28 2.47 -6.55
CA PHE A 29 8.40 2.47 -7.72
C PHE A 29 8.78 3.58 -8.70
N ASP A 30 9.10 4.76 -8.19
CA ASP A 30 9.48 5.89 -9.03
C ASP A 30 10.79 5.63 -9.76
N ARG A 31 11.69 4.84 -9.16
CA ARG A 31 12.94 4.43 -9.81
C ARG A 31 12.77 3.25 -10.77
N GLY A 32 11.57 2.68 -10.86
CA GLY A 32 11.33 1.53 -11.72
C GLY A 32 11.82 0.20 -11.15
N GLU A 33 12.03 0.13 -9.84
CA GLU A 33 12.53 -1.09 -9.21
C GLU A 33 11.48 -2.19 -9.20
N GLY A 34 11.94 -3.43 -9.36
CA GLY A 34 11.07 -4.60 -9.30
C GLY A 34 10.60 -5.07 -10.67
N ARG A 35 10.04 -6.28 -10.69
CA ARG A 35 9.53 -6.89 -11.90
C ARG A 35 8.03 -6.64 -11.99
N VAL A 36 7.61 -5.92 -13.03
CA VAL A 36 6.19 -5.65 -13.26
C VAL A 36 5.51 -6.93 -13.73
N ILE A 37 4.49 -7.37 -13.00
CA ILE A 37 3.72 -8.57 -13.35
C ILE A 37 2.32 -8.22 -13.86
N HIS A 38 1.87 -7.00 -13.61
CA HIS A 38 0.60 -6.51 -14.11
C HIS A 38 0.59 -4.99 -14.05
N LYS A 39 0.09 -4.37 -15.10
CA LYS A 39 -0.03 -2.91 -15.14
C LYS A 39 -1.31 -2.53 -15.88
N SER A 40 -2.22 -1.91 -15.14
CA SER A 40 -3.46 -1.34 -15.68
C SER A 40 -3.77 -0.10 -14.86
N ARG A 41 -4.95 -0.03 -14.22
CA ARG A 41 -5.25 1.04 -13.25
C ARG A 41 -4.34 0.93 -12.04
N ASN A 42 -4.00 -0.31 -11.68
CA ASN A 42 -3.09 -0.60 -10.59
C ASN A 42 -1.85 -1.25 -11.17
N GLU A 43 -0.76 -1.18 -10.46
CA GLU A 43 0.47 -1.80 -10.91
C GLU A 43 0.94 -2.78 -9.85
N LEU A 44 1.19 -4.03 -10.26
CA LEU A 44 1.75 -5.06 -9.40
C LEU A 44 3.18 -5.30 -9.78
N ARG A 45 4.06 -5.28 -8.78
CA ARG A 45 5.47 -5.61 -8.95
C ARG A 45 5.91 -6.61 -7.92
N VAL A 46 6.86 -7.44 -8.30
CA VAL A 46 7.60 -8.27 -7.37
C VAL A 46 8.87 -7.52 -7.01
N ILE A 47 9.06 -7.24 -5.74
CA ILE A 47 10.24 -6.54 -5.24
C ILE A 47 10.90 -7.44 -4.20
N SER A 48 12.18 -7.71 -4.39
CA SER A 48 12.96 -8.53 -3.45
C SER A 48 13.60 -7.65 -2.39
N HIS A 49 13.58 -8.12 -1.16
CA HIS A 49 14.22 -7.43 -0.04
C HIS A 49 14.78 -8.48 0.91
N GLU A 50 16.08 -8.41 1.14
CA GLU A 50 16.80 -9.32 2.04
C GLU A 50 16.50 -10.80 1.75
N GLY A 51 16.53 -11.15 0.47
CA GLY A 51 16.36 -12.53 0.03
C GLY A 51 14.92 -13.02 -0.05
N GLN A 52 13.96 -12.16 0.25
CA GLN A 52 12.54 -12.51 0.20
C GLN A 52 11.84 -11.68 -0.87
N ALA A 53 10.97 -12.33 -1.64
CA ALA A 53 10.19 -11.63 -2.66
C ALA A 53 8.83 -11.22 -2.10
N TYR A 54 8.44 -9.99 -2.38
CA TYR A 54 7.14 -9.44 -1.97
C TYR A 54 6.37 -8.98 -3.20
N VAL A 55 5.07 -9.23 -3.19
CA VAL A 55 4.17 -8.68 -4.20
C VAL A 55 3.66 -7.36 -3.68
N VAL A 56 3.91 -6.30 -4.43
CA VAL A 56 3.50 -4.95 -4.04
C VAL A 56 2.53 -4.43 -5.08
N LYS A 57 1.33 -4.08 -4.63
CA LYS A 57 0.31 -3.50 -5.47
C LYS A 57 0.23 -2.00 -5.19
N SER A 58 0.50 -1.21 -6.22
CA SER A 58 0.41 0.24 -6.16
C SER A 58 -0.92 0.69 -6.74
N TYR A 59 -1.67 1.43 -5.95
CA TYR A 59 -2.95 2.00 -6.36
C TYR A 59 -2.74 3.45 -6.72
N ARG A 60 -3.25 3.84 -7.88
CA ARG A 60 -3.20 5.23 -8.31
C ARG A 60 -4.28 6.03 -7.60
N ARG A 61 -4.02 7.32 -7.46
CA ARG A 61 -5.03 8.20 -6.92
C ARG A 61 -6.25 8.25 -7.86
N PRO A 62 -7.45 8.36 -7.30
CA PRO A 62 -8.65 8.53 -8.11
C PRO A 62 -8.63 9.84 -8.88
N ILE A 63 -9.52 9.98 -9.86
CA ILE A 63 -9.74 11.27 -10.52
C ILE A 63 -10.22 12.29 -9.48
N ALA A 64 -10.03 13.58 -9.78
CA ALA A 64 -10.17 14.66 -8.80
C ALA A 64 -11.46 14.60 -7.98
N VAL A 65 -12.61 14.41 -8.62
CA VAL A 65 -13.89 14.36 -7.90
C VAL A 65 -13.94 13.20 -6.93
N ASN A 66 -13.55 12.02 -7.40
CA ASN A 66 -13.54 10.82 -6.56
C ASN A 66 -12.52 10.92 -5.44
N ARG A 67 -11.40 11.61 -5.66
CA ARG A 67 -10.41 11.83 -4.60
C ARG A 67 -11.00 12.55 -3.41
N ILE A 68 -11.80 13.58 -3.66
CA ILE A 68 -12.42 14.35 -2.58
C ILE A 68 -13.33 13.44 -1.76
N VAL A 69 -14.22 12.71 -2.41
CA VAL A 69 -15.15 11.83 -1.73
C VAL A 69 -14.44 10.72 -0.97
N TYR A 70 -13.57 9.99 -1.66
CA TYR A 70 -12.92 8.81 -1.06
C TYR A 70 -11.85 9.20 -0.04
N GLY A 71 -11.21 10.35 -0.22
CA GLY A 71 -10.23 10.83 0.74
C GLY A 71 -10.81 11.14 2.10
N PHE A 72 -12.09 11.53 2.15
CA PHE A 72 -12.76 11.86 3.39
C PHE A 72 -13.62 10.73 3.96
N LEU A 73 -14.27 9.95 3.09
CA LEU A 73 -15.34 9.06 3.52
C LEU A 73 -14.95 7.59 3.50
N ARG A 74 -13.85 7.23 2.84
CA ARG A 74 -13.48 5.83 2.67
C ARG A 74 -12.02 5.58 3.00
N ALA A 75 -11.77 4.38 3.51
CA ALA A 75 -10.42 3.85 3.59
C ALA A 75 -9.83 3.68 2.20
N SER A 76 -8.52 3.78 2.08
CA SER A 76 -7.82 3.54 0.81
C SER A 76 -8.03 2.11 0.33
N LYS A 77 -7.80 1.90 -0.97
CA LYS A 77 -7.87 0.54 -1.52
C LYS A 77 -6.84 -0.37 -0.89
N ALA A 78 -5.65 0.14 -0.59
CA ALA A 78 -4.60 -0.65 0.06
C ALA A 78 -5.02 -1.09 1.46
N LYS A 79 -5.60 -0.18 2.25
CA LYS A 79 -6.10 -0.54 3.58
C LYS A 79 -7.20 -1.58 3.48
N ARG A 80 -8.14 -1.40 2.54
CA ARG A 80 -9.23 -2.38 2.36
C ARG A 80 -8.70 -3.75 1.95
N ALA A 81 -7.70 -3.79 1.06
CA ALA A 81 -7.09 -5.04 0.66
C ALA A 81 -6.43 -5.74 1.85
N TYR A 82 -5.73 -4.98 2.68
CA TYR A 82 -5.07 -5.50 3.87
C TYR A 82 -6.09 -6.05 4.87
N ASP A 83 -7.14 -5.28 5.15
CA ASP A 83 -8.17 -5.69 6.10
C ASP A 83 -8.94 -6.91 5.60
N ASN A 84 -9.26 -6.96 4.30
CA ASN A 84 -9.97 -8.09 3.70
C ASN A 84 -9.12 -9.36 3.72
N ALA A 85 -7.83 -9.25 3.47
CA ALA A 85 -6.94 -10.40 3.53
C ALA A 85 -6.89 -10.99 4.94
N ASN A 86 -6.81 -10.13 5.96
CA ASN A 86 -6.84 -10.58 7.35
C ASN A 86 -8.18 -11.24 7.71
N LEU A 87 -9.29 -10.67 7.24
CA LEU A 87 -10.60 -11.26 7.46
C LEU A 87 -10.69 -12.66 6.85
N LEU A 88 -10.22 -12.80 5.61
CA LEU A 88 -10.24 -14.10 4.94
C LEU A 88 -9.40 -15.13 5.69
N LEU A 89 -8.23 -14.75 6.17
CA LEU A 89 -7.39 -15.65 6.97
C LEU A 89 -8.10 -16.08 8.25
N ASN A 90 -8.77 -15.15 8.92
CA ASN A 90 -9.51 -15.45 10.14
C ASN A 90 -10.67 -16.41 9.88
N LEU A 91 -11.21 -16.40 8.67
CA LEU A 91 -12.28 -17.33 8.28
C LEU A 91 -11.74 -18.64 7.74
N GLY A 92 -10.42 -18.83 7.72
CA GLY A 92 -9.82 -20.07 7.22
C GLY A 92 -9.75 -20.15 5.70
N ILE A 93 -9.95 -19.04 5.00
CA ILE A 93 -9.89 -19.00 3.54
C ILE A 93 -8.47 -18.67 3.10
N GLY A 94 -7.94 -19.48 2.18
CA GLY A 94 -6.59 -19.29 1.68
C GLY A 94 -6.45 -17.98 0.92
N THR A 95 -5.44 -17.19 1.29
CA THR A 95 -5.07 -15.95 0.62
C THR A 95 -3.60 -15.67 0.92
N PRO A 96 -2.89 -14.91 0.07
CA PRO A 96 -1.54 -14.48 0.42
C PRO A 96 -1.54 -13.74 1.74
N GLU A 97 -0.51 -13.98 2.55
CA GLU A 97 -0.41 -13.35 3.86
C GLU A 97 -0.23 -11.84 3.70
N PRO A 98 -1.09 -11.03 4.32
CA PRO A 98 -0.92 -9.58 4.25
C PRO A 98 0.27 -9.15 5.09
N VAL A 99 1.15 -8.36 4.50
CA VAL A 99 2.36 -7.87 5.16
C VAL A 99 2.15 -6.46 5.68
N ALA A 100 1.67 -5.55 4.82
CA ALA A 100 1.57 -4.15 5.18
C ALA A 100 0.70 -3.38 4.21
N TYR A 101 0.26 -2.19 4.63
CA TYR A 101 -0.19 -1.17 3.68
C TYR A 101 0.43 0.17 4.04
N LEU A 102 0.61 0.99 3.02
CA LEU A 102 1.14 2.34 3.16
C LEU A 102 0.24 3.29 2.38
N ASN A 103 -0.31 4.28 3.05
CA ASN A 103 -1.10 5.32 2.42
C ASN A 103 -0.34 6.63 2.47
N ILE A 104 -0.29 7.32 1.35
CA ILE A 104 0.35 8.64 1.25
C ILE A 104 -0.73 9.64 0.90
N ARG A 105 -0.86 10.69 1.71
CA ARG A 105 -1.83 11.74 1.48
C ARG A 105 -1.23 12.83 0.61
N SER A 106 -2.09 13.67 0.06
CA SER A 106 -1.66 14.85 -0.66
C SER A 106 -0.97 15.82 0.29
N ALA A 107 -0.33 16.84 -0.27
CA ALA A 107 0.41 17.84 0.50
C ALA A 107 -0.45 18.50 1.58
N ALA A 108 -1.76 18.66 1.33
CA ALA A 108 -2.67 19.25 2.32
C ALA A 108 -3.11 18.25 3.39
N GLY A 109 -2.73 16.98 3.27
CA GLY A 109 -3.12 15.95 4.22
C GLY A 109 -4.58 15.54 4.17
N LEU A 110 -5.32 16.01 3.17
CA LEU A 110 -6.77 15.79 3.08
C LEU A 110 -7.15 14.61 2.21
N LEU A 111 -6.34 14.27 1.20
CA LEU A 111 -6.69 13.27 0.21
C LEU A 111 -5.59 12.23 0.11
N PHE A 112 -5.99 10.97 -0.13
CA PHE A 112 -5.02 9.94 -0.45
C PHE A 112 -4.50 10.15 -1.86
N ASP A 113 -3.18 10.17 -1.99
CA ASP A 113 -2.50 10.39 -3.26
C ASP A 113 -2.05 9.07 -3.88
N ARG A 114 -1.42 8.23 -3.09
CA ARG A 114 -0.96 6.91 -3.50
C ARG A 114 -1.17 5.95 -2.34
N SER A 115 -1.34 4.67 -2.66
CA SER A 115 -1.35 3.65 -1.62
C SER A 115 -0.72 2.37 -2.14
N PHE A 116 -0.13 1.61 -1.22
CA PHE A 116 0.57 0.38 -1.52
C PHE A 116 0.10 -0.72 -0.58
N PHE A 117 -0.18 -1.87 -1.14
CA PHE A 117 -0.48 -3.07 -0.37
C PHE A 117 0.60 -4.10 -0.65
N VAL A 118 1.18 -4.66 0.42
CA VAL A 118 2.26 -5.64 0.35
C VAL A 118 1.77 -6.99 0.85
N SER A 119 2.04 -8.01 0.08
CA SER A 119 1.76 -9.38 0.47
C SER A 119 2.92 -10.32 0.15
#